data_0ff5f2e2783fe4d4bed3df52866eb3da
#
_entry.id   0ff5f2e2783fe4d4bed3df52866eb3da
#
_cell.length_a   1.000
_cell.length_b   1.000
_cell.length_c   1.000
_cell.angle_alpha   90.00
_cell.angle_beta   90.00
_cell.angle_gamma   90.00
#
_symmetry.space_group_name_H-M   'P 1'
#
loop_
_entity.id
_entity.type
_entity.pdbx_description
1 polymer ?
#
loop_
_entity_poly.entity_id
_entity_poly.type
_entity_poly.pdbx_seq_one_letter_code
_entity_poly.pdbx_strand_id
1 'polypeptide(L)'
;MVKLLQQNLLKMIKRFLLPLLLCGYYSFGQGSYIEAGVNNTSYTFSSDYSSDEFELDSSTGIFLRVGLGEIIENLNYGFSYQQFNSLGNLYENTFEWKTNYVGGFVQYNLPLLDERLFINPAIELLTLFSGKQFSFGEVYKLGDEKEFTGAWVSPRFGVTFMAVESRSLSVGVGYNLSYSLNPTNSTEQSLTFMSHQLSIKLGL
;
A
#
# COMPACT_ATOMS: atom_id res chain seq x y z
N MET A 1 7.01 27.86 11.32
CA MET A 1 7.43 26.50 10.98
C MET A 1 6.38 25.75 10.15
N VAL A 2 5.11 25.67 10.56
CA VAL A 2 4.02 24.97 9.83
C VAL A 2 3.76 25.51 8.41
N LYS A 3 3.73 26.84 8.20
CA LYS A 3 3.53 27.46 6.87
C LYS A 3 4.66 27.12 5.87
N LEU A 4 5.89 26.98 6.32
CA LEU A 4 7.03 26.64 5.46
C LEU A 4 6.97 25.17 5.01
N LEU A 5 6.51 24.29 5.90
CA LEU A 5 6.28 22.86 5.60
C LEU A 5 5.15 22.68 4.57
N GLN A 6 4.04 23.40 4.72
CA GLN A 6 2.93 23.38 3.77
C GLN A 6 3.34 23.91 2.38
N GLN A 7 4.14 24.98 2.32
CA GLN A 7 4.63 25.50 1.03
C GLN A 7 5.60 24.55 0.34
N ASN A 8 6.48 23.87 1.10
CA ASN A 8 7.40 22.89 0.53
C ASN A 8 6.67 21.61 0.07
N LEU A 9 5.67 21.16 0.82
CA LEU A 9 4.82 20.05 0.43
C LEU A 9 4.03 20.35 -0.86
N LEU A 10 3.45 21.55 -0.95
CA LEU A 10 2.71 21.99 -2.14
C LEU A 10 3.61 22.14 -3.37
N LYS A 11 4.86 22.61 -3.20
CA LYS A 11 5.87 22.67 -4.28
C LYS A 11 6.32 21.28 -4.71
N MET A 12 6.48 20.35 -3.79
CA MET A 12 6.84 18.97 -4.08
C MET A 12 5.71 18.26 -4.83
N ILE A 13 4.47 18.41 -4.37
CA ILE A 13 3.28 17.88 -5.04
C ILE A 13 3.17 18.42 -6.47
N LYS A 14 3.30 19.74 -6.68
CA LYS A 14 3.26 20.33 -8.03
C LYS A 14 4.42 19.86 -8.93
N ARG A 15 5.61 19.65 -8.39
CA ARG A 15 6.79 19.22 -9.18
C ARG A 15 6.73 17.75 -9.61
N PHE A 16 6.09 16.90 -8.82
CA PHE A 16 6.01 15.46 -9.11
C PHE A 16 4.66 15.02 -9.67
N LEU A 17 3.56 15.56 -9.17
CA LEU A 17 2.23 15.18 -9.66
C LEU A 17 1.93 15.73 -11.05
N LEU A 18 2.37 16.95 -11.36
CA LEU A 18 2.10 17.56 -12.65
C LEU A 18 2.81 16.84 -13.82
N PRO A 19 4.12 16.49 -13.74
CA PRO A 19 4.76 15.66 -14.74
C PRO A 19 4.20 14.24 -14.81
N LEU A 20 3.82 13.65 -13.66
CA LEU A 20 3.19 12.32 -13.64
C LEU A 20 1.83 12.33 -14.33
N LEU A 21 1.01 13.35 -14.10
CA LEU A 21 -0.27 13.55 -14.79
C LEU A 21 -0.08 13.83 -16.29
N LEU A 22 0.94 14.60 -16.66
CA LEU A 22 1.23 14.90 -18.07
C LEU A 22 1.84 13.69 -18.81
N CYS A 23 2.75 12.94 -18.18
CA CYS A 23 3.24 11.68 -18.74
C CYS A 23 2.12 10.63 -18.81
N GLY A 24 1.21 10.61 -17.85
CA GLY A 24 0.04 9.77 -17.83
C GLY A 24 -0.83 9.95 -19.07
N TYR A 25 -1.10 11.17 -19.48
CA TYR A 25 -1.99 11.47 -20.59
C TYR A 25 -1.52 10.89 -21.95
N TYR A 26 -0.23 10.61 -22.12
CA TYR A 26 0.36 10.05 -23.34
C TYR A 26 0.68 8.55 -23.26
N SER A 27 0.64 7.95 -22.08
CA SER A 27 1.12 6.58 -21.87
C SER A 27 0.07 5.62 -21.31
N PHE A 28 -1.09 6.10 -20.91
CA PHE A 28 -2.12 5.24 -20.34
C PHE A 28 -2.90 4.52 -21.46
N GLY A 29 -2.82 3.19 -21.43
CA GLY A 29 -3.66 2.32 -22.25
C GLY A 29 -5.08 2.25 -21.70
N GLN A 30 -5.94 1.56 -22.40
CA GLN A 30 -7.29 1.25 -21.94
C GLN A 30 -7.22 0.56 -20.55
N GLY A 31 -8.09 0.96 -19.62
CA GLY A 31 -8.11 0.42 -18.26
C GLY A 31 -7.11 1.06 -17.30
N SER A 32 -6.49 2.18 -17.66
CA SER A 32 -5.57 2.91 -16.76
C SER A 32 -6.32 3.61 -15.62
N TYR A 33 -5.71 3.63 -14.45
CA TYR A 33 -6.32 4.27 -13.28
C TYR A 33 -5.29 4.73 -12.24
N ILE A 34 -5.73 5.63 -11.38
CA ILE A 34 -5.05 5.99 -10.13
C ILE A 34 -5.97 5.64 -8.97
N GLU A 35 -5.47 4.91 -8.00
CA GLU A 35 -6.17 4.56 -6.76
C GLU A 35 -5.34 5.07 -5.57
N ALA A 36 -5.95 5.86 -4.72
CA ALA A 36 -5.32 6.38 -3.51
C ALA A 36 -6.23 6.20 -2.30
N GLY A 37 -5.65 5.96 -1.15
CA GLY A 37 -6.45 5.75 0.04
C GLY A 37 -5.65 5.64 1.33
N VAL A 38 -6.36 5.22 2.36
CA VAL A 38 -5.82 4.95 3.68
C VAL A 38 -5.88 3.46 3.96
N ASN A 39 -4.93 2.97 4.72
CA ASN A 39 -4.93 1.60 5.21
C ASN A 39 -4.87 1.59 6.75
N ASN A 40 -5.39 0.53 7.33
CA ASN A 40 -5.18 0.15 8.71
C ASN A 40 -4.49 -1.22 8.69
N THR A 41 -3.30 -1.30 9.23
CA THR A 41 -2.44 -2.48 9.12
C THR A 41 -2.18 -3.08 10.49
N SER A 42 -2.41 -4.38 10.60
CA SER A 42 -2.08 -5.21 11.76
C SER A 42 -0.90 -6.10 11.42
N TYR A 43 0.14 -6.07 12.22
CA TYR A 43 1.30 -6.94 12.11
C TYR A 43 1.14 -8.16 13.01
N THR A 44 1.63 -9.29 12.54
CA THR A 44 1.80 -10.49 13.34
C THR A 44 3.26 -10.91 13.26
N PHE A 45 3.90 -10.91 14.40
CA PHE A 45 5.28 -11.39 14.56
C PHE A 45 5.24 -12.75 15.25
N SER A 46 5.92 -13.73 14.68
CA SER A 46 6.10 -15.05 15.27
C SER A 46 7.58 -15.30 15.45
N SER A 47 7.99 -15.69 16.65
CA SER A 47 9.35 -16.05 17.00
C SER A 47 9.34 -17.29 17.88
N ASP A 48 10.29 -18.20 17.68
CA ASP A 48 10.49 -19.36 18.55
C ASP A 48 10.96 -18.95 19.96
N TYR A 49 11.49 -17.74 20.09
CA TYR A 49 11.78 -17.10 21.38
C TYR A 49 10.50 -16.41 21.84
N SER A 50 9.56 -17.18 22.38
CA SER A 50 8.23 -16.71 22.76
C SER A 50 8.29 -15.39 23.52
N SER A 51 7.57 -14.42 23.06
CA SER A 51 7.34 -13.23 23.85
C SER A 51 5.84 -12.98 23.95
N ASP A 52 5.27 -13.42 25.06
CA ASP A 52 3.98 -12.96 25.54
C ASP A 52 3.99 -11.42 25.82
N GLU A 53 5.12 -10.78 25.57
CA GLU A 53 5.40 -9.38 25.91
C GLU A 53 5.52 -8.44 24.70
N PHE A 54 5.42 -9.00 23.46
CA PHE A 54 5.53 -8.20 22.24
C PHE A 54 4.15 -8.01 21.61
N GLU A 55 3.56 -6.86 21.87
CA GLU A 55 2.27 -6.46 21.31
C GLU A 55 2.45 -5.45 20.18
N LEU A 56 1.75 -5.68 19.07
CA LEU A 56 1.70 -4.79 17.91
C LEU A 56 0.27 -4.33 17.66
N ASP A 57 0.05 -3.05 17.82
CA ASP A 57 -1.22 -2.42 17.53
C ASP A 57 -1.31 -2.01 16.05
N SER A 58 -2.51 -2.08 15.51
CA SER A 58 -2.78 -1.59 14.17
C SER A 58 -2.64 -0.07 14.09
N SER A 59 -2.08 0.41 13.00
CA SER A 59 -1.95 1.85 12.77
C SER A 59 -2.31 2.22 11.34
N THR A 60 -2.63 3.49 11.14
CA THR A 60 -3.07 4.02 9.86
C THR A 60 -1.89 4.46 9.01
N GLY A 61 -1.89 4.06 7.76
CA GLY A 61 -0.98 4.51 6.71
C GLY A 61 -1.73 4.99 5.48
N ILE A 62 -0.99 5.25 4.43
CA ILE A 62 -1.53 5.65 3.12
C ILE A 62 -1.03 4.71 2.03
N PHE A 63 -1.76 4.63 0.94
CA PHE A 63 -1.29 3.95 -0.26
C PHE A 63 -1.66 4.69 -1.54
N LEU A 64 -0.91 4.40 -2.59
CA LEU A 64 -1.12 4.89 -3.95
C LEU A 64 -0.86 3.73 -4.92
N ARG A 65 -1.79 3.50 -5.85
CA ARG A 65 -1.61 2.57 -6.97
C ARG A 65 -1.84 3.29 -8.28
N VAL A 66 -1.03 2.95 -9.25
CA VAL A 66 -1.15 3.45 -10.63
C VAL A 66 -1.26 2.26 -11.54
N GLY A 67 -2.46 2.01 -12.05
CA GLY A 67 -2.72 1.04 -13.11
C GLY A 67 -2.31 1.62 -14.46
N LEU A 68 -1.43 0.96 -15.15
CA LEU A 68 -0.86 1.44 -16.42
C LEU A 68 -1.68 1.02 -17.63
N GLY A 69 -2.54 0.02 -17.48
CA GLY A 69 -3.37 -0.50 -18.54
C GLY A 69 -3.68 -1.99 -18.36
N GLU A 70 -4.24 -2.59 -19.37
CA GLU A 70 -4.60 -4.00 -19.39
C GLU A 70 -3.57 -4.82 -20.18
N ILE A 71 -3.19 -5.98 -19.63
CA ILE A 71 -2.40 -7.01 -20.33
C ILE A 71 -3.32 -7.78 -21.31
N ILE A 72 -4.48 -8.12 -20.80
CA ILE A 72 -5.63 -8.69 -21.50
C ILE A 72 -6.88 -8.09 -20.87
N GLU A 73 -8.03 -8.27 -21.49
CA GLU A 73 -9.31 -7.76 -21.01
C GLU A 73 -9.50 -8.01 -19.50
N ASN A 74 -9.77 -6.96 -18.75
CA ASN A 74 -9.95 -6.94 -17.29
C ASN A 74 -8.72 -7.32 -16.44
N LEU A 75 -7.57 -7.61 -17.02
CA LEU A 75 -6.34 -7.92 -16.28
C LEU A 75 -5.37 -6.74 -16.34
N ASN A 76 -5.39 -5.92 -15.31
CA ASN A 76 -4.56 -4.73 -15.19
C ASN A 76 -3.23 -5.03 -14.51
N TYR A 77 -2.24 -4.19 -14.79
CA TYR A 77 -0.95 -4.18 -14.11
C TYR A 77 -0.55 -2.75 -13.75
N GLY A 78 0.38 -2.62 -12.83
CA GLY A 78 0.81 -1.29 -12.42
C GLY A 78 1.80 -1.27 -11.29
N PHE A 79 1.96 -0.10 -10.71
CA PHE A 79 2.84 0.17 -9.58
C PHE A 79 2.05 0.51 -8.32
N SER A 80 2.61 0.13 -7.18
CA SER A 80 2.05 0.36 -5.85
C SER A 80 3.09 1.01 -4.94
N TYR A 81 2.64 1.98 -4.17
CA TYR A 81 3.32 2.51 -3.00
C TYR A 81 2.42 2.31 -1.81
N GLN A 82 2.96 1.77 -0.72
CA GLN A 82 2.20 1.53 0.50
C GLN A 82 3.02 1.92 1.72
N GLN A 83 2.43 2.70 2.61
CA GLN A 83 2.96 2.99 3.92
C GLN A 83 2.21 2.14 4.94
N PHE A 84 2.95 1.34 5.68
CA PHE A 84 2.43 0.58 6.80
C PHE A 84 3.07 1.08 8.09
N ASN A 85 2.23 1.42 9.04
CA ASN A 85 2.65 1.87 10.35
C ASN A 85 2.18 0.86 11.40
N SER A 86 2.89 0.77 12.51
CA SER A 86 2.47 -0.01 13.67
C SER A 86 2.97 0.66 14.94
N LEU A 87 2.20 0.55 15.98
CA LEU A 87 2.62 0.86 17.35
C LEU A 87 2.86 -0.45 18.07
N GLY A 88 3.90 -0.52 18.87
CA GLY A 88 4.21 -1.72 19.61
C GLY A 88 4.67 -1.41 21.03
N ASN A 89 4.52 -2.40 21.91
CA ASN A 89 5.02 -2.38 23.26
C ASN A 89 6.00 -3.52 23.46
N LEU A 90 7.13 -3.22 24.08
CA LEU A 90 8.11 -4.19 24.51
C LEU A 90 8.59 -3.81 25.92
N TYR A 91 8.33 -4.66 26.91
CA TYR A 91 8.71 -4.41 28.32
C TYR A 91 8.33 -3.00 28.81
N GLU A 92 7.06 -2.63 28.70
CA GLU A 92 6.52 -1.31 29.07
C GLU A 92 7.02 -0.12 28.23
N ASN A 93 7.83 -0.37 27.22
CA ASN A 93 8.32 0.68 26.32
C ASN A 93 7.58 0.66 25.01
N THR A 94 7.08 1.82 24.61
CA THR A 94 6.41 2.00 23.32
C THR A 94 7.42 2.24 22.20
N PHE A 95 7.17 1.65 21.05
CA PHE A 95 7.89 1.96 19.83
C PHE A 95 6.91 2.14 18.66
N GLU A 96 7.34 2.84 17.64
CA GLU A 96 6.57 3.04 16.41
C GLU A 96 7.38 2.56 15.21
N TRP A 97 6.78 1.72 14.38
CA TRP A 97 7.31 1.38 13.06
C TRP A 97 6.64 2.24 11.99
N LYS A 98 7.47 2.79 11.10
CA LYS A 98 7.05 3.46 9.86
C LYS A 98 7.76 2.82 8.70
N THR A 99 7.02 2.05 7.90
CA THR A 99 7.58 1.31 6.77
C THR A 99 6.91 1.76 5.48
N ASN A 100 7.72 1.95 4.44
CA ASN A 100 7.27 2.33 3.12
C ASN A 100 7.72 1.28 2.12
N TYR A 101 6.77 0.72 1.41
CA TYR A 101 6.99 -0.30 0.39
C TYR A 101 6.66 0.24 -0.98
N VAL A 102 7.40 -0.21 -1.98
CA VAL A 102 7.13 0.02 -3.39
C VAL A 102 7.12 -1.31 -4.12
N GLY A 103 6.36 -1.38 -5.19
CA GLY A 103 6.32 -2.62 -5.97
C GLY A 103 5.40 -2.57 -7.17
N GLY A 104 5.17 -3.72 -7.75
CA GLY A 104 4.25 -3.92 -8.86
C GLY A 104 3.08 -4.79 -8.45
N PHE A 105 2.01 -4.68 -9.20
CA PHE A 105 0.83 -5.53 -9.02
C PHE A 105 0.25 -6.00 -10.35
N VAL A 106 -0.48 -7.11 -10.26
CA VAL A 106 -1.40 -7.57 -11.29
C VAL A 106 -2.76 -7.74 -10.62
N GLN A 107 -3.81 -7.22 -11.24
CA GLN A 107 -5.18 -7.20 -10.73
C GLN A 107 -6.17 -7.59 -11.81
N TYR A 108 -7.05 -8.52 -11.50
CA TYR A 108 -8.20 -8.82 -12.33
C TYR A 108 -9.42 -8.02 -11.87
N ASN A 109 -10.14 -7.37 -12.79
CA ASN A 109 -11.34 -6.62 -12.50
C ASN A 109 -12.56 -7.42 -12.99
N LEU A 110 -13.22 -8.15 -12.11
CA LEU A 110 -14.43 -8.88 -12.45
C LEU A 110 -15.63 -7.93 -12.39
N PRO A 111 -16.24 -7.54 -13.52
CA PRO A 111 -17.38 -6.64 -13.53
C PRO A 111 -18.65 -7.34 -13.06
N LEU A 112 -19.43 -6.65 -12.26
CA LEU A 112 -20.76 -7.06 -11.78
C LEU A 112 -21.71 -5.85 -11.87
N LEU A 113 -23.03 -6.11 -11.83
CA LEU A 113 -24.07 -5.08 -11.80
C LEU A 113 -23.91 -4.02 -12.91
N ASP A 114 -23.84 -4.46 -14.15
CA ASP A 114 -23.67 -3.59 -15.31
C ASP A 114 -22.43 -2.66 -15.19
N GLU A 115 -21.31 -3.25 -14.78
CA GLU A 115 -19.99 -2.58 -14.62
C GLU A 115 -19.95 -1.50 -13.53
N ARG A 116 -20.94 -1.44 -12.65
CA ARG A 116 -20.91 -0.53 -11.50
C ARG A 116 -20.20 -1.09 -10.29
N LEU A 117 -20.10 -2.39 -10.18
CA LEU A 117 -19.43 -3.08 -9.09
C LEU A 117 -18.34 -3.98 -9.67
N PHE A 118 -17.14 -3.92 -9.10
CA PHE A 118 -16.04 -4.79 -9.49
C PHE A 118 -15.52 -5.56 -8.29
N ILE A 119 -15.25 -6.85 -8.49
CA ILE A 119 -14.44 -7.64 -7.57
C ILE A 119 -13.01 -7.65 -8.12
N ASN A 120 -12.05 -7.32 -7.27
CA ASN A 120 -10.68 -7.04 -7.67
C ASN A 120 -9.67 -7.97 -6.94
N PRO A 121 -9.57 -9.26 -7.30
CA PRO A 121 -8.45 -10.08 -6.85
C PRO A 121 -7.15 -9.58 -7.47
N ALA A 122 -6.10 -9.51 -6.67
CA ALA A 122 -4.79 -9.04 -7.10
C ALA A 122 -3.66 -9.74 -6.36
N ILE A 123 -2.48 -9.69 -6.94
CA ILE A 123 -1.21 -10.04 -6.30
C ILE A 123 -0.28 -8.83 -6.44
N GLU A 124 0.31 -8.42 -5.33
CA GLU A 124 1.33 -7.38 -5.30
C GLU A 124 2.66 -7.99 -4.88
N LEU A 125 3.73 -7.54 -5.53
CA LEU A 125 5.11 -7.82 -5.12
C LEU A 125 5.70 -6.52 -4.62
N LEU A 126 6.01 -6.48 -3.34
CA LEU A 126 6.46 -5.28 -2.64
C LEU A 126 7.89 -5.46 -2.14
N THR A 127 8.65 -4.39 -2.10
CA THR A 127 9.97 -4.34 -1.44
C THR A 127 10.03 -3.13 -0.53
N LEU A 128 10.75 -3.26 0.58
CA LEU A 128 10.96 -2.15 1.50
C LEU A 128 11.78 -1.06 0.83
N PHE A 129 11.20 0.12 0.69
CA PHE A 129 11.88 1.32 0.21
C PHE A 129 12.54 2.09 1.35
N SER A 130 11.85 2.20 2.47
CA SER A 130 12.39 2.77 3.70
C SER A 130 11.61 2.28 4.91
N GLY A 131 12.32 2.02 6.00
CA GLY A 131 11.73 1.61 7.26
C GLY A 131 12.48 2.24 8.43
N LYS A 132 11.72 2.69 9.43
CA LYS A 132 12.25 3.29 10.66
C LYS A 132 11.46 2.79 11.86
N GLN A 133 12.20 2.52 12.93
CA GLN A 133 11.66 2.32 14.26
C GLN A 133 12.02 3.53 15.11
N PHE A 134 11.03 4.07 15.80
CA PHE A 134 11.18 5.14 16.81
C PHE A 134 10.99 4.49 18.17
N SER A 135 12.04 4.47 18.98
CA SER A 135 12.03 3.84 20.32
C SER A 135 13.01 4.56 21.23
N PHE A 136 12.65 4.79 22.50
CA PHE A 136 13.49 5.42 23.52
C PHE A 136 14.10 6.78 23.12
N GLY A 137 13.40 7.54 22.26
CA GLY A 137 13.93 8.81 21.71
C GLY A 137 14.97 8.65 20.58
N GLU A 138 15.28 7.43 20.20
CA GLU A 138 16.19 7.10 19.10
C GLU A 138 15.45 6.64 17.86
N VAL A 139 16.14 6.66 16.72
CA VAL A 139 15.61 6.24 15.42
C VAL A 139 16.52 5.17 14.84
N TYR A 140 15.96 3.97 14.68
CA TYR A 140 16.64 2.82 14.08
C TYR A 140 16.15 2.61 12.64
N LYS A 141 17.05 2.15 11.78
CA LYS A 141 16.70 1.78 10.40
C LYS A 141 16.30 0.32 10.34
N LEU A 142 15.10 0.04 9.83
CA LEU A 142 14.60 -1.32 9.63
C LEU A 142 15.10 -1.95 8.32
N GLY A 143 15.74 -1.18 7.45
CA GLY A 143 16.26 -1.68 6.17
C GLY A 143 17.43 -2.66 6.29
N ASP A 144 18.04 -2.77 7.44
CA ASP A 144 19.12 -3.70 7.73
C ASP A 144 18.60 -5.01 8.39
N GLU A 145 17.33 -5.02 8.80
CA GLU A 145 16.69 -6.15 9.44
C GLU A 145 16.08 -7.10 8.39
N LYS A 146 16.41 -8.38 8.48
CA LYS A 146 16.01 -9.40 7.50
C LYS A 146 14.50 -9.57 7.42
N GLU A 147 13.79 -9.36 8.53
CA GLU A 147 12.34 -9.49 8.64
C GLU A 147 11.59 -8.47 7.78
N PHE A 148 12.18 -7.32 7.54
CA PHE A 148 11.59 -6.24 6.73
C PHE A 148 12.10 -6.22 5.28
N THR A 149 13.27 -6.78 5.05
CA THR A 149 13.92 -6.77 3.72
C THR A 149 13.44 -7.93 2.85
N GLY A 150 13.76 -7.89 1.57
CA GLY A 150 13.38 -8.90 0.61
C GLY A 150 12.09 -8.57 -0.15
N ALA A 151 11.58 -9.56 -0.86
CA ALA A 151 10.37 -9.43 -1.64
C ALA A 151 9.16 -9.93 -0.82
N TRP A 152 8.20 -9.04 -0.64
CA TRP A 152 6.92 -9.37 -0.02
C TRP A 152 5.90 -9.74 -1.07
N VAL A 153 5.21 -10.84 -0.86
CA VAL A 153 4.07 -11.24 -1.69
C VAL A 153 2.80 -10.87 -0.95
N SER A 154 1.95 -10.07 -1.59
CA SER A 154 0.73 -9.55 -0.99
C SER A 154 -0.49 -9.89 -1.85
N PRO A 155 -1.11 -11.07 -1.67
CA PRO A 155 -2.43 -11.32 -2.21
C PRO A 155 -3.42 -10.30 -1.63
N ARG A 156 -4.26 -9.76 -2.52
CA ARG A 156 -5.25 -8.75 -2.19
C ARG A 156 -6.59 -9.11 -2.81
N PHE A 157 -7.64 -8.87 -2.07
CA PHE A 157 -9.01 -8.99 -2.54
C PHE A 157 -9.74 -7.67 -2.30
N GLY A 158 -10.30 -7.10 -3.34
CA GLY A 158 -10.98 -5.82 -3.29
C GLY A 158 -12.38 -5.84 -3.89
N VAL A 159 -13.15 -4.84 -3.50
CA VAL A 159 -14.45 -4.50 -4.10
C VAL A 159 -14.41 -3.01 -4.41
N THR A 160 -14.77 -2.65 -5.64
CA THR A 160 -14.83 -1.24 -6.08
C THR A 160 -16.24 -0.95 -6.62
N PHE A 161 -16.85 0.11 -6.11
CA PHE A 161 -18.11 0.65 -6.64
C PHE A 161 -17.82 1.91 -7.45
N MET A 162 -18.25 1.92 -8.72
CA MET A 162 -18.11 3.08 -9.61
C MET A 162 -19.29 4.03 -9.40
N ALA A 163 -19.01 5.19 -8.82
CA ALA A 163 -20.02 6.21 -8.53
C ALA A 163 -20.34 7.10 -9.72
N VAL A 164 -19.33 7.37 -10.55
CA VAL A 164 -19.45 8.17 -11.78
C VAL A 164 -18.70 7.46 -12.89
N GLU A 165 -19.34 7.37 -14.03
CA GLU A 165 -18.74 6.83 -15.24
C GLU A 165 -19.08 7.73 -16.41
N SER A 166 -18.04 8.20 -17.11
CA SER A 166 -18.15 8.97 -18.34
C SER A 166 -17.12 8.44 -19.34
N ARG A 167 -17.20 8.91 -20.59
CA ARG A 167 -16.27 8.48 -21.64
C ARG A 167 -14.79 8.76 -21.35
N SER A 168 -14.50 9.74 -20.49
CA SER A 168 -13.14 10.22 -20.25
C SER A 168 -12.71 10.16 -18.78
N LEU A 169 -13.61 9.85 -17.87
CA LEU A 169 -13.31 9.80 -16.45
C LEU A 169 -14.30 8.90 -15.73
N SER A 170 -13.77 8.02 -14.93
CA SER A 170 -14.56 7.25 -13.98
C SER A 170 -14.08 7.50 -12.56
N VAL A 171 -15.01 7.52 -11.59
CA VAL A 171 -14.70 7.72 -10.17
C VAL A 171 -15.37 6.61 -9.38
N GLY A 172 -14.58 5.91 -8.60
CA GLY A 172 -15.08 4.84 -7.74
C GLY A 172 -14.55 4.93 -6.32
N VAL A 173 -15.21 4.23 -5.44
CA VAL A 173 -14.77 3.98 -4.06
C VAL A 173 -14.51 2.50 -3.89
N GLY A 174 -13.42 2.18 -3.20
CA GLY A 174 -12.98 0.80 -3.05
C GLY A 174 -12.69 0.43 -1.60
N TYR A 175 -12.89 -0.85 -1.31
CA TYR A 175 -12.39 -1.49 -0.11
C TYR A 175 -11.55 -2.69 -0.52
N ASN A 176 -10.37 -2.80 0.07
CA ASN A 176 -9.46 -3.92 -0.18
C ASN A 176 -9.00 -4.53 1.15
N LEU A 177 -8.84 -5.84 1.13
CA LEU A 177 -8.17 -6.61 2.17
C LEU A 177 -6.91 -7.21 1.55
N SER A 178 -5.75 -6.98 2.15
CA SER A 178 -4.49 -7.60 1.73
C SER A 178 -3.84 -8.34 2.88
N TYR A 179 -3.15 -9.43 2.54
CA TYR A 179 -2.36 -10.22 3.47
C TYR A 179 -0.96 -10.37 2.90
N SER A 180 0.04 -9.88 3.61
CA SER A 180 1.40 -9.79 3.10
C SER A 180 2.32 -10.76 3.82
N LEU A 181 3.05 -11.52 3.03
CA LEU A 181 3.99 -12.54 3.44
C LEU A 181 5.38 -12.17 2.93
N ASN A 182 6.39 -12.35 3.77
CA ASN A 182 7.78 -12.33 3.33
C ASN A 182 8.28 -13.78 3.20
N PRO A 183 8.41 -14.31 1.98
CA PRO A 183 8.85 -15.69 1.77
C PRO A 183 10.33 -15.92 2.12
N THR A 184 11.09 -14.85 2.41
CA THR A 184 12.49 -14.95 2.87
C THR A 184 12.62 -15.00 4.39
N ASN A 185 11.49 -14.94 5.11
CA ASN A 185 11.48 -15.13 6.56
C ASN A 185 12.14 -16.46 6.93
N SER A 186 12.96 -16.45 7.97
CA SER A 186 13.50 -17.69 8.54
C SER A 186 12.38 -18.48 9.24
N THR A 187 12.61 -19.76 9.47
CA THR A 187 11.69 -20.58 10.27
C THR A 187 11.65 -20.13 11.74
N GLU A 188 12.66 -19.43 12.21
CA GLU A 188 12.79 -18.96 13.60
C GLU A 188 12.06 -17.65 13.85
N GLN A 189 11.91 -16.80 12.81
CA GLN A 189 11.25 -15.49 12.93
C GLN A 189 10.47 -15.19 11.66
N SER A 190 9.20 -14.90 11.79
CA SER A 190 8.35 -14.50 10.68
C SER A 190 7.55 -13.25 11.01
N LEU A 191 7.50 -12.35 10.05
CA LEU A 191 6.66 -11.16 10.09
C LEU A 191 5.64 -11.24 8.96
N THR A 192 4.38 -11.08 9.31
CA THR A 192 3.29 -10.95 8.34
C THR A 192 2.45 -9.74 8.68
N PHE A 193 1.69 -9.24 7.74
CA PHE A 193 0.73 -8.19 8.05
C PHE A 193 -0.54 -8.31 7.21
N MET A 194 -1.65 -7.92 7.84
CA MET A 194 -2.95 -7.80 7.23
C MET A 194 -3.35 -6.34 7.17
N SER A 195 -3.86 -5.88 6.03
CA SER A 195 -4.22 -4.49 5.82
C SER A 195 -5.63 -4.35 5.28
N HIS A 196 -6.43 -3.55 5.95
CA HIS A 196 -7.73 -3.07 5.52
C HIS A 196 -7.54 -1.71 4.84
N GLN A 197 -8.03 -1.55 3.63
CA GLN A 197 -7.75 -0.39 2.80
C GLN A 197 -9.05 0.22 2.27
N LEU A 198 -9.21 1.53 2.44
CA LEU A 198 -10.27 2.32 1.84
C LEU A 198 -9.69 3.26 0.80
N SER A 199 -10.29 3.33 -0.38
CA SER A 199 -9.73 4.08 -1.51
C SER A 199 -10.75 4.87 -2.30
N ILE A 200 -10.20 5.85 -3.04
CA ILE A 200 -10.84 6.47 -4.20
C ILE A 200 -10.05 6.02 -5.43
N LYS A 201 -10.75 5.54 -6.45
CA LYS A 201 -10.20 5.12 -7.74
C LYS A 201 -10.67 6.08 -8.82
N LEU A 202 -9.74 6.60 -9.61
CA LEU A 202 -9.96 7.43 -10.78
C LEU A 202 -9.50 6.66 -12.01
N GLY A 203 -10.43 6.26 -12.87
CA GLY A 203 -10.13 5.68 -14.18
C GLY A 203 -10.02 6.79 -15.23
N LEU A 204 -9.06 6.61 -16.16
CA LEU A 204 -8.68 7.57 -17.20
C LEU A 204 -8.95 7.02 -18.59
#